data_27bf089768710351f5a1d9b91b3ef421
#
_entry.id   27bf089768710351f5a1d9b91b3ef421
#
_cell.length_a   1.000
_cell.length_b   1.000
_cell.length_c   1.000
_cell.angle_alpha   90.00
_cell.angle_beta   90.00
_cell.angle_gamma   90.00
#
_symmetry.space_group_name_H-M   'P 1'
#
loop_
_entity.id
_entity.type
_entity.pdbx_description
1 polymer ?
#
loop_
_entity_poly.entity_id
_entity_poly.type
_entity_poly.pdbx_seq_one_letter_code
_entity_poly.pdbx_strand_id
1 'polypeptide(L)'
;MTMTLSSLRVQALGYVGEAGTDMYFLNKAQDNKEILQLETPESQFKLLSGMDEKLQMDYLLETIDEKDEFNQVIEETMQSWAEGNDEKMYSLICEEMKNVPELSELYEKLFTKRNLSMTEKIVSYLQGEEGIYFVVVGSGHFLGDEGIVELLRGSGYTVERK
;
A
#
# COMPACT_ATOMS: atom_id res chain seq x y z
N MET A 1 -16.68 -3.39 -5.48
CA MET A 1 -17.69 -2.56 -4.76
C MET A 1 -17.08 -1.95 -3.49
N THR A 2 -16.45 -2.69 -2.61
CA THR A 2 -15.83 -2.20 -1.36
C THR A 2 -14.82 -1.07 -1.59
N MET A 3 -13.84 -1.26 -2.46
CA MET A 3 -12.84 -0.22 -2.77
C MET A 3 -13.47 1.07 -3.34
N THR A 4 -14.52 0.95 -4.12
CA THR A 4 -15.26 2.13 -4.63
C THR A 4 -15.91 2.88 -3.48
N LEU A 5 -16.49 2.17 -2.52
CA LEU A 5 -17.13 2.79 -1.35
C LEU A 5 -16.09 3.51 -0.48
N SER A 6 -14.97 2.87 -0.18
CA SER A 6 -13.86 3.49 0.57
C SER A 6 -13.31 4.73 -0.16
N SER A 7 -13.12 4.65 -1.47
CA SER A 7 -12.66 5.79 -2.27
C SER A 7 -13.64 6.97 -2.23
N LEU A 8 -14.95 6.70 -2.33
CA LEU A 8 -15.96 7.76 -2.23
C LEU A 8 -16.01 8.41 -0.84
N ARG A 9 -15.78 7.63 0.22
CA ARG A 9 -15.69 8.16 1.59
C ARG A 9 -14.47 9.06 1.76
N VAL A 10 -13.31 8.62 1.30
CA VAL A 10 -12.08 9.42 1.32
C VAL A 10 -12.24 10.72 0.54
N GLN A 11 -12.92 10.67 -0.62
CA GLN A 11 -13.26 11.87 -1.40
C GLN A 11 -14.22 12.80 -0.64
N ALA A 12 -15.20 12.25 0.09
CA ALA A 12 -16.11 13.06 0.90
C ALA A 12 -15.42 13.81 2.05
N LEU A 13 -14.26 13.32 2.50
CA LEU A 13 -13.37 14.02 3.45
C LEU A 13 -12.49 15.09 2.80
N GLY A 14 -12.59 15.26 1.48
CA GLY A 14 -11.84 16.29 0.74
C GLY A 14 -10.51 15.80 0.15
N TYR A 15 -10.16 14.52 0.29
CA TYR A 15 -8.97 13.95 -0.34
C TYR A 15 -9.27 13.54 -1.78
N VAL A 16 -8.42 13.93 -2.70
CA VAL A 16 -8.58 13.62 -4.12
C VAL A 16 -7.34 12.88 -4.65
N GLY A 17 -7.57 11.77 -5.36
CA GLY A 17 -6.49 10.90 -5.83
C GLY A 17 -5.51 11.62 -6.77
N GLU A 18 -5.98 12.56 -7.57
CA GLU A 18 -5.14 13.35 -8.50
C GLU A 18 -4.12 14.23 -7.78
N ALA A 19 -4.35 14.56 -6.51
CA ALA A 19 -3.42 15.29 -5.66
C ALA A 19 -2.45 14.37 -4.89
N GLY A 20 -2.53 13.05 -5.12
CA GLY A 20 -1.66 12.07 -4.48
C GLY A 20 -0.19 12.25 -4.85
N THR A 21 0.69 11.88 -3.90
CA THR A 21 2.14 11.99 -4.06
C THR A 21 2.65 11.12 -5.23
N ASP A 22 2.06 9.97 -5.44
CA ASP A 22 2.34 9.07 -6.56
C ASP A 22 2.04 9.73 -7.92
N MET A 23 0.88 10.36 -8.06
CA MET A 23 0.51 11.11 -9.27
C MET A 23 1.43 12.30 -9.50
N TYR A 24 1.84 13.00 -8.44
CA TYR A 24 2.80 14.10 -8.55
C TYR A 24 4.14 13.64 -9.14
N PHE A 25 4.71 12.55 -8.64
CA PHE A 25 5.98 12.03 -9.14
C PHE A 25 5.85 11.40 -10.53
N LEU A 26 4.75 10.69 -10.81
CA LEU A 26 4.48 10.13 -12.12
C LEU A 26 4.42 11.25 -13.19
N ASN A 27 3.68 12.32 -12.93
CA ASN A 27 3.59 13.46 -13.85
C ASN A 27 4.94 14.15 -14.08
N LYS A 28 5.83 14.16 -13.08
CA LYS A 28 7.18 14.70 -13.25
C LYS A 28 8.12 13.77 -14.03
N ALA A 29 7.88 12.48 -13.97
CA ALA A 29 8.75 11.48 -14.58
C ALA A 29 8.43 11.26 -16.08
N GLN A 30 7.15 11.33 -16.47
CA GLN A 30 6.65 10.85 -17.75
C GLN A 30 7.36 11.41 -18.99
N ASP A 31 7.89 12.64 -18.93
CA ASP A 31 8.54 13.30 -20.08
C ASP A 31 10.06 13.07 -20.11
N ASN A 32 10.69 12.63 -19.00
CA ASN A 32 12.14 12.70 -18.83
C ASN A 32 12.78 11.44 -18.22
N LYS A 33 11.98 10.47 -17.82
CA LYS A 33 12.45 9.26 -17.14
C LYS A 33 11.80 8.02 -17.73
N GLU A 34 12.54 6.92 -17.71
CA GLU A 34 11.94 5.62 -17.92
C GLU A 34 11.08 5.25 -16.72
N ILE A 35 9.85 4.81 -16.99
CA ILE A 35 8.91 4.40 -15.96
C ILE A 35 8.79 2.88 -15.98
N LEU A 36 9.24 2.26 -14.90
CA LEU A 36 9.17 0.83 -14.67
C LEU A 36 8.02 0.50 -13.73
N GLN A 37 7.35 -0.61 -13.99
CA GLN A 37 6.20 -1.04 -13.18
C GLN A 37 6.61 -2.11 -12.16
N LEU A 38 6.30 -1.88 -10.89
CA LEU A 38 6.42 -2.92 -9.87
C LEU A 38 5.28 -3.93 -9.93
N GLU A 39 4.10 -3.48 -10.30
CA GLU A 39 2.90 -4.31 -10.49
C GLU A 39 2.21 -3.95 -11.81
N THR A 40 1.48 -4.90 -12.38
CA THR A 40 0.65 -4.62 -13.55
C THR A 40 -0.81 -4.44 -13.17
N PRO A 41 -1.61 -3.69 -13.95
CA PRO A 41 -3.05 -3.60 -13.72
C PRO A 41 -3.74 -4.97 -13.68
N GLU A 42 -3.27 -5.93 -14.50
CA GLU A 42 -3.80 -7.29 -14.52
C GLU A 42 -3.53 -8.04 -13.21
N SER A 43 -2.34 -7.86 -12.59
CA SER A 43 -2.01 -8.49 -11.32
C SER A 43 -2.90 -7.95 -10.19
N GLN A 44 -3.12 -6.64 -10.15
CA GLN A 44 -4.01 -6.00 -9.18
C GLN A 44 -5.47 -6.43 -9.39
N PHE A 45 -5.93 -6.49 -10.63
CA PHE A 45 -7.28 -6.96 -10.93
C PHE A 45 -7.49 -8.41 -10.51
N LYS A 46 -6.52 -9.30 -10.81
CA LYS A 46 -6.57 -10.71 -10.40
C LYS A 46 -6.59 -10.87 -8.88
N LEU A 47 -5.83 -10.05 -8.16
CA LEU A 47 -5.81 -10.06 -6.70
C LEU A 47 -7.19 -9.76 -6.13
N LEU A 48 -7.85 -8.71 -6.62
CA LEU A 48 -9.16 -8.28 -6.15
C LEU A 48 -10.30 -9.21 -6.59
N SER A 49 -10.28 -9.67 -7.84
CA SER A 49 -11.29 -10.58 -8.39
C SER A 49 -11.11 -12.03 -7.95
N GLY A 50 -9.92 -12.41 -7.49
CA GLY A 50 -9.59 -13.74 -6.99
C GLY A 50 -9.88 -13.98 -5.51
N MET A 51 -10.46 -13.00 -4.81
CA MET A 51 -10.99 -13.22 -3.46
C MET A 51 -12.25 -14.08 -3.52
N ASP A 52 -12.38 -15.05 -2.64
CA ASP A 52 -13.62 -15.82 -2.55
C ASP A 52 -14.80 -14.95 -2.08
N GLU A 53 -16.03 -15.44 -2.27
CA GLU A 53 -17.25 -14.69 -1.95
C GLU A 53 -17.34 -14.35 -0.47
N LYS A 54 -16.87 -15.24 0.41
CA LYS A 54 -16.90 -15.02 1.86
C LYS A 54 -15.98 -13.85 2.23
N LEU A 55 -14.73 -13.86 1.77
CA LEU A 55 -13.76 -12.81 2.04
C LEU A 55 -14.20 -11.45 1.46
N GLN A 56 -14.83 -11.45 0.26
CA GLN A 56 -15.40 -10.24 -0.32
C GLN A 56 -16.56 -9.70 0.53
N MET A 57 -17.39 -10.59 1.09
CA MET A 57 -18.52 -10.20 1.93
C MET A 57 -18.04 -9.69 3.29
N ASP A 58 -17.10 -10.38 3.94
CA ASP A 58 -16.53 -9.98 5.22
C ASP A 58 -15.88 -8.58 5.09
N TYR A 59 -15.09 -8.36 4.07
CA TYR A 59 -14.48 -7.06 3.79
C TYR A 59 -15.53 -5.96 3.48
N LEU A 60 -16.62 -6.30 2.82
CA LEU A 60 -17.70 -5.35 2.56
C LEU A 60 -18.44 -4.99 3.84
N LEU A 61 -18.77 -5.96 4.68
CA LEU A 61 -19.47 -5.74 5.95
C LEU A 61 -18.63 -4.86 6.88
N GLU A 62 -17.35 -5.18 7.05
CA GLU A 62 -16.40 -4.36 7.81
C GLU A 62 -16.40 -2.91 7.31
N THR A 63 -16.25 -2.73 6.00
CA THR A 63 -16.27 -1.38 5.40
C THR A 63 -17.59 -0.63 5.68
N ILE A 64 -18.72 -1.30 5.87
CA ILE A 64 -20.03 -0.66 6.13
C ILE A 64 -20.21 -0.37 7.62
N ASP A 65 -19.85 -1.29 8.49
CA ASP A 65 -20.10 -1.22 9.93
C ASP A 65 -19.25 -0.13 10.61
N GLU A 66 -18.03 0.08 10.18
CA GLU A 66 -17.10 1.08 10.74
C GLU A 66 -17.36 2.53 10.27
N LYS A 67 -18.60 2.84 9.94
CA LYS A 67 -18.91 4.13 9.27
C LYS A 67 -18.50 5.37 10.06
N ASP A 68 -18.61 5.34 11.39
CA ASP A 68 -18.30 6.49 12.22
C ASP A 68 -16.81 6.54 12.62
N GLU A 69 -16.15 5.38 12.69
CA GLU A 69 -14.71 5.29 12.98
C GLU A 69 -13.85 5.52 11.74
N PHE A 70 -14.35 5.20 10.55
CA PHE A 70 -13.61 5.33 9.29
C PHE A 70 -13.01 6.73 9.08
N ASN A 71 -13.79 7.78 9.35
CA ASN A 71 -13.32 9.16 9.17
C ASN A 71 -12.14 9.47 10.10
N GLN A 72 -12.26 9.05 11.36
CA GLN A 72 -11.18 9.24 12.35
C GLN A 72 -9.93 8.47 11.95
N VAL A 73 -10.06 7.22 11.53
CA VAL A 73 -8.93 6.39 11.07
C VAL A 73 -8.23 7.03 9.88
N ILE A 74 -8.97 7.55 8.90
CA ILE A 74 -8.38 8.26 7.75
C ILE A 74 -7.63 9.52 8.18
N GLU A 75 -8.23 10.35 9.04
CA GLU A 75 -7.59 11.57 9.54
C GLU A 75 -6.31 11.26 10.33
N GLU A 76 -6.37 10.29 11.25
CA GLU A 76 -5.21 9.85 12.03
C GLU A 76 -4.12 9.25 11.13
N THR A 77 -4.49 8.50 10.10
CA THR A 77 -3.55 7.94 9.13
C THR A 77 -2.85 9.05 8.35
N MET A 78 -3.59 10.03 7.85
CA MET A 78 -3.03 11.17 7.12
C MET A 78 -2.12 12.04 8.00
N GLN A 79 -2.51 12.27 9.25
CA GLN A 79 -1.67 12.98 10.21
C GLN A 79 -0.38 12.21 10.49
N SER A 80 -0.47 10.92 10.79
CA SER A 80 0.68 10.06 11.05
C SER A 80 1.64 9.99 9.86
N TRP A 81 1.09 9.96 8.63
CA TRP A 81 1.87 10.03 7.41
C TRP A 81 2.63 11.36 7.29
N ALA A 82 1.97 12.48 7.54
CA ALA A 82 2.58 13.80 7.48
C ALA A 82 3.66 14.01 8.55
N GLU A 83 3.50 13.40 9.71
CA GLU A 83 4.46 13.43 10.82
C GLU A 83 5.59 12.41 10.66
N GLY A 84 5.44 11.47 9.72
CA GLY A 84 6.36 10.36 9.53
C GLY A 84 6.34 9.36 10.71
N ASN A 85 5.19 9.15 11.32
CA ASN A 85 5.00 8.24 12.44
C ASN A 85 4.65 6.82 11.93
N ASP A 86 5.68 6.02 11.66
CA ASP A 86 5.54 4.68 11.08
C ASP A 86 4.81 3.70 12.00
N GLU A 87 5.07 3.76 13.30
CA GLU A 87 4.44 2.86 14.28
C GLU A 87 2.93 3.08 14.31
N LYS A 88 2.51 4.35 14.37
CA LYS A 88 1.08 4.69 14.36
C LYS A 88 0.43 4.33 13.03
N MET A 89 1.10 4.58 11.91
CA MET A 89 0.60 4.18 10.59
C MET A 89 0.47 2.66 10.47
N TYR A 90 1.44 1.90 10.97
CA TYR A 90 1.37 0.44 10.98
C TYR A 90 0.17 -0.06 11.77
N SER A 91 -0.03 0.48 12.97
CA SER A 91 -1.17 0.13 13.81
C SER A 91 -2.50 0.39 13.10
N LEU A 92 -2.66 1.56 12.47
CA LEU A 92 -3.90 1.95 11.80
C LEU A 92 -4.19 1.19 10.49
N ILE A 93 -3.15 0.81 9.74
CA ILE A 93 -3.31 0.26 8.38
C ILE A 93 -3.18 -1.27 8.37
N CYS A 94 -2.25 -1.82 9.15
CA CYS A 94 -1.80 -3.20 8.99
C CYS A 94 -2.12 -4.09 10.18
N GLU A 95 -1.94 -3.59 11.40
CA GLU A 95 -1.92 -4.42 12.60
C GLU A 95 -3.27 -5.06 12.89
N GLU A 96 -4.34 -4.31 12.78
CA GLU A 96 -5.69 -4.83 12.97
C GLU A 96 -6.01 -5.91 11.93
N MET A 97 -5.82 -5.60 10.65
CA MET A 97 -6.07 -6.54 9.55
C MET A 97 -5.24 -7.81 9.70
N LYS A 98 -3.99 -7.71 10.19
CA LYS A 98 -3.10 -8.85 10.42
C LYS A 98 -3.56 -9.73 11.58
N ASN A 99 -4.08 -9.12 12.66
CA ASN A 99 -4.39 -9.80 13.91
C ASN A 99 -5.83 -10.34 13.97
N VAL A 100 -6.75 -9.83 13.16
CA VAL A 100 -8.12 -10.33 13.05
C VAL A 100 -8.14 -11.56 12.14
N PRO A 101 -8.54 -12.74 12.64
CA PRO A 101 -8.47 -13.99 11.86
C PRO A 101 -9.22 -13.93 10.52
N GLU A 102 -10.35 -13.23 10.50
CA GLU A 102 -11.20 -13.05 9.31
C GLU A 102 -10.54 -12.17 8.25
N LEU A 103 -9.64 -11.27 8.64
CA LEU A 103 -8.95 -10.32 7.76
C LEU A 103 -7.51 -10.72 7.46
N SER A 104 -6.95 -11.71 8.15
CA SER A 104 -5.54 -12.12 8.00
C SER A 104 -5.22 -12.59 6.58
N GLU A 105 -6.13 -13.30 5.92
CA GLU A 105 -5.97 -13.69 4.51
C GLU A 105 -5.99 -12.47 3.58
N LEU A 106 -6.80 -11.47 3.90
CA LEU A 106 -6.85 -10.21 3.16
C LEU A 106 -5.53 -9.45 3.32
N TYR A 107 -4.99 -9.37 4.55
CA TYR A 107 -3.68 -8.79 4.82
C TYR A 107 -2.58 -9.48 4.00
N GLU A 108 -2.53 -10.81 4.01
CA GLU A 108 -1.56 -11.58 3.23
C GLU A 108 -1.63 -11.24 1.73
N LYS A 109 -2.84 -11.12 1.18
CA LYS A 109 -3.06 -10.78 -0.22
C LYS A 109 -2.71 -9.32 -0.54
N LEU A 110 -3.10 -8.38 0.30
CA LEU A 110 -2.92 -6.95 0.04
C LEU A 110 -1.50 -6.46 0.34
N PHE A 111 -0.81 -7.06 1.29
CA PHE A 111 0.51 -6.62 1.76
C PHE A 111 1.60 -7.68 1.57
N THR A 112 1.57 -8.78 2.29
CA THR A 112 2.70 -9.72 2.37
C THR A 112 3.16 -10.20 0.99
N LYS A 113 2.26 -10.77 0.18
CA LYS A 113 2.61 -11.30 -1.16
C LYS A 113 3.06 -10.21 -2.12
N ARG A 114 2.43 -9.05 -2.06
CA ARG A 114 2.80 -7.92 -2.91
C ARG A 114 4.15 -7.33 -2.51
N ASN A 115 4.40 -7.17 -1.21
CA ASN A 115 5.69 -6.67 -0.70
C ASN A 115 6.84 -7.58 -1.15
N LEU A 116 6.69 -8.90 -1.05
CA LEU A 116 7.67 -9.85 -1.55
C LEU A 116 7.92 -9.66 -3.05
N SER A 117 6.87 -9.67 -3.87
CA SER A 117 6.98 -9.52 -5.32
C SER A 117 7.59 -8.18 -5.74
N MET A 118 7.17 -7.08 -5.10
CA MET A 118 7.74 -5.74 -5.36
C MET A 118 9.21 -5.68 -4.95
N THR A 119 9.57 -6.25 -3.80
CA THR A 119 10.96 -6.31 -3.33
C THR A 119 11.85 -7.10 -4.29
N GLU A 120 11.41 -8.28 -4.74
CA GLU A 120 12.15 -9.07 -5.73
C GLU A 120 12.40 -8.26 -7.01
N LYS A 121 11.42 -7.51 -7.45
CA LYS A 121 11.52 -6.67 -8.63
C LYS A 121 12.46 -5.48 -8.42
N ILE A 122 12.39 -4.81 -7.28
CA ILE A 122 13.34 -3.74 -6.89
C ILE A 122 14.77 -4.30 -6.86
N VAL A 123 14.99 -5.45 -6.25
CA VAL A 123 16.29 -6.13 -6.22
C VAL A 123 16.79 -6.43 -7.64
N SER A 124 15.91 -6.90 -8.53
CA SER A 124 16.29 -7.17 -9.91
C SER A 124 16.74 -5.90 -10.66
N TYR A 125 16.11 -4.76 -10.41
CA TYR A 125 16.55 -3.48 -10.96
C TYR A 125 17.92 -3.05 -10.40
N LEU A 126 18.11 -3.18 -9.09
CA LEU A 126 19.39 -2.82 -8.44
C LEU A 126 20.56 -3.71 -8.86
N GLN A 127 20.29 -4.94 -9.31
CA GLN A 127 21.29 -5.88 -9.83
C GLN A 127 21.49 -5.78 -11.34
N GLY A 128 20.65 -5.03 -12.02
CA GLY A 128 20.66 -4.84 -13.47
C GLY A 128 21.60 -3.74 -13.92
N GLU A 129 21.09 -2.78 -14.65
CA GLU A 129 21.89 -1.65 -15.15
C GLU A 129 22.27 -0.69 -14.01
N GLU A 130 23.47 -0.11 -14.09
CA GLU A 130 23.89 0.94 -13.15
C GLU A 130 22.98 2.16 -13.31
N GLY A 131 22.41 2.62 -12.19
CA GLY A 131 21.51 3.74 -12.21
C GLY A 131 20.96 4.13 -10.83
N ILE A 132 20.19 5.20 -10.83
CA ILE A 132 19.43 5.65 -9.66
C ILE A 132 17.96 5.36 -9.94
N TYR A 133 17.38 4.53 -9.10
CA TYR A 133 15.97 4.18 -9.14
C TYR A 133 15.20 4.95 -8.07
N PHE A 134 14.13 5.60 -8.46
CA PHE A 134 13.20 6.25 -7.55
C PHE A 134 11.91 5.43 -7.49
N VAL A 135 11.66 4.84 -6.33
CA VAL A 135 10.53 3.93 -6.12
C VAL A 135 9.40 4.67 -5.40
N VAL A 136 8.19 4.57 -5.95
CA VAL A 136 6.97 5.11 -5.36
C VAL A 136 5.97 3.98 -5.18
N VAL A 137 5.55 3.76 -3.96
CA VAL A 137 4.50 2.80 -3.59
C VAL A 137 3.65 3.37 -2.46
N GLY A 138 2.48 2.82 -2.24
CA GLY A 138 1.66 3.20 -1.08
C GLY A 138 2.42 3.01 0.23
N SER A 139 2.32 3.98 1.14
CA SER A 139 3.10 4.01 2.38
C SER A 139 2.95 2.74 3.24
N GLY A 140 1.78 2.10 3.24
CA GLY A 140 1.55 0.85 3.95
C GLY A 140 2.50 -0.30 3.54
N HIS A 141 3.03 -0.27 2.31
CA HIS A 141 3.99 -1.27 1.83
C HIS A 141 5.41 -1.13 2.42
N PHE A 142 5.72 -0.01 3.05
CA PHE A 142 7.01 0.20 3.72
C PHE A 142 7.02 -0.23 5.19
N LEU A 143 5.84 -0.45 5.78
CA LEU A 143 5.64 -0.59 7.23
C LEU A 143 5.79 -2.03 7.72
N GLY A 144 6.29 -2.15 8.95
CA GLY A 144 6.40 -3.43 9.66
C GLY A 144 7.45 -4.39 9.11
N ASP A 145 7.56 -5.56 9.75
CA ASP A 145 8.60 -6.57 9.46
C ASP A 145 8.46 -7.19 8.05
N GLU A 146 7.26 -7.17 7.49
CA GLU A 146 6.94 -7.66 6.14
C GLU A 146 6.92 -6.53 5.10
N GLY A 147 7.31 -5.30 5.50
CA GLY A 147 7.42 -4.15 4.61
C GLY A 147 8.65 -4.22 3.70
N ILE A 148 8.57 -3.53 2.56
CA ILE A 148 9.64 -3.51 1.55
C ILE A 148 10.99 -3.08 2.15
N VAL A 149 10.99 -2.17 3.14
CA VAL A 149 12.22 -1.70 3.82
C VAL A 149 12.92 -2.86 4.52
N GLU A 150 12.20 -3.64 5.33
CA GLU A 150 12.78 -4.76 6.06
C GLU A 150 13.15 -5.93 5.13
N LEU A 151 12.36 -6.17 4.09
CA LEU A 151 12.67 -7.17 3.08
C LEU A 151 13.95 -6.83 2.29
N LEU A 152 14.19 -5.56 1.98
CA LEU A 152 15.43 -5.11 1.36
C LEU A 152 16.63 -5.25 2.32
N ARG A 153 16.47 -4.91 3.60
CA ARG A 153 17.48 -5.14 4.63
C ARG A 153 17.82 -6.63 4.77
N GLY A 154 16.80 -7.48 4.81
CA GLY A 154 16.94 -8.94 4.81
C GLY A 154 17.64 -9.49 3.56
N SER A 155 17.54 -8.80 2.44
CA SER A 155 18.24 -9.11 1.19
C SER A 155 19.68 -8.55 1.13
N GLY A 156 20.17 -7.92 2.20
CA GLY A 156 21.55 -7.43 2.33
C GLY A 156 21.76 -5.99 1.88
N TYR A 157 20.71 -5.25 1.59
CA TYR A 157 20.82 -3.83 1.24
C TYR A 157 20.83 -2.94 2.48
N THR A 158 21.61 -1.87 2.44
CA THR A 158 21.57 -0.81 3.46
C THR A 158 20.42 0.12 3.14
N VAL A 159 19.47 0.28 4.06
CA VAL A 159 18.34 1.18 3.91
C VAL A 159 18.35 2.20 5.03
N GLU A 160 18.52 3.47 4.68
CA GLU A 160 18.54 4.61 5.59
C GLU A 160 17.26 5.43 5.44
N ARG A 161 16.70 5.86 6.56
CA ARG A 161 15.62 6.83 6.58
C ARG A 161 16.21 8.24 6.62
N LYS A 162 15.65 9.14 5.83
CA LYS A 162 16.06 10.56 5.79
C LYS A 162 14.89 11.46 6.15
#